data_8304cc6863532d395c35c0124992d2d6
#
_entry.id   8304cc6863532d395c35c0124992d2d6
#
_cell.length_a   1.000
_cell.length_b   1.000
_cell.length_c   1.000
_cell.angle_alpha   90.00
_cell.angle_beta   90.00
_cell.angle_gamma   90.00
#
_symmetry.space_group_name_H-M   'P 1'
#
loop_
_entity.id
_entity.type
_entity.pdbx_description
1 polymer ?
#
loop_
_entity_poly.entity_id
_entity_poly.type
_entity_poly.pdbx_seq_one_letter_code
_entity_poly.pdbx_strand_id
1 'polypeptide(L)'
;MTSISGAKVKRLVIACEAGMGSSVMIAKQLAKALKDHDVVVTHSPVNQLEDENPDLVLCHRGLGQRAKQAMPNTPVVVFDMFLGDPRIQSVVNAIMEGELISDE
;
A
#
# COMPACT_ATOMS: atom_id res chain seq x y z
N MET A 1 14.87 -6.65 5.91
CA MET A 1 13.55 -6.09 6.22
C MET A 1 13.52 -4.62 5.80
N THR A 2 12.50 -4.23 5.07
CA THR A 2 12.35 -2.85 4.60
C THR A 2 11.33 -2.10 5.45
N SER A 3 11.57 -0.81 5.64
CA SER A 3 10.65 0.04 6.40
C SER A 3 10.72 1.47 5.88
N ILE A 4 9.70 2.25 6.23
CA ILE A 4 9.63 3.66 5.86
C ILE A 4 8.87 4.41 6.95
N SER A 5 9.27 5.64 7.22
CA SER A 5 8.50 6.51 8.09
C SER A 5 7.20 6.92 7.39
N GLY A 6 6.07 6.88 8.10
CA GLY A 6 4.80 7.30 7.54
C GLY A 6 4.83 8.72 7.00
N ALA A 7 5.63 9.59 7.64
CA ALA A 7 5.77 10.98 7.19
C ALA A 7 6.45 11.10 5.83
N LYS A 8 7.17 10.06 5.39
CA LYS A 8 7.89 10.07 4.11
C LYS A 8 7.13 9.39 2.98
N VAL A 9 5.98 8.81 3.28
CA VAL A 9 5.17 8.14 2.25
C VAL A 9 4.49 9.21 1.39
N LYS A 10 4.87 9.27 0.13
CA LYS A 10 4.26 10.19 -0.85
C LYS A 10 3.45 9.45 -1.90
N ARG A 11 3.82 8.22 -2.23
CA ARG A 11 3.08 7.37 -3.16
C ARG A 11 2.78 6.04 -2.51
N LEU A 12 1.50 5.77 -2.31
CA LEU A 12 0.99 4.51 -1.78
C LEU A 12 0.29 3.78 -2.93
N VAL A 13 0.75 2.58 -3.25
CA VAL A 13 0.20 1.81 -4.36
C VAL A 13 -0.40 0.52 -3.83
N ILE A 14 -1.65 0.25 -4.22
CA ILE A 14 -2.31 -1.03 -3.92
C ILE A 14 -2.02 -1.97 -5.08
N ALA A 15 -1.26 -3.03 -4.82
CA ALA A 15 -0.97 -4.04 -5.84
C ALA A 15 -2.18 -4.94 -6.02
N CYS A 16 -2.50 -5.28 -7.26
CA CYS A 16 -3.66 -6.11 -7.57
C CYS A 16 -3.37 -7.02 -8.74
N GLU A 17 -4.29 -7.94 -9.01
CA GLU A 17 -4.30 -8.66 -10.27
C GLU A 17 -5.14 -7.87 -11.26
N ALA A 18 -4.82 -8.00 -12.54
CA ALA A 18 -5.56 -7.32 -13.61
C ALA A 18 -7.04 -7.68 -13.54
N GLY A 19 -7.89 -6.67 -13.56
CA GLY A 19 -9.35 -6.86 -13.57
C GLY A 19 -10.02 -6.92 -12.20
N MET A 20 -9.27 -6.79 -11.10
CA MET A 20 -9.86 -6.80 -9.75
C MET A 20 -10.36 -5.41 -9.36
N GLY A 21 -11.68 -5.30 -9.16
CA GLY A 21 -12.30 -4.03 -8.76
C GLY A 21 -12.13 -3.66 -7.30
N SER A 22 -11.86 -4.64 -6.43
CA SER A 22 -11.73 -4.38 -4.99
C SER A 22 -10.53 -3.49 -4.66
N SER A 23 -9.45 -3.57 -5.43
CA SER A 23 -8.29 -2.70 -5.25
C SER A 23 -8.61 -1.24 -5.51
N VAL A 24 -9.48 -0.98 -6.48
CA VAL A 24 -9.93 0.38 -6.79
C VAL A 24 -10.70 0.95 -5.60
N MET A 25 -11.54 0.14 -4.98
CA MET A 25 -12.34 0.57 -3.83
C MET A 25 -11.44 0.94 -2.65
N ILE A 26 -10.43 0.11 -2.36
CA ILE A 26 -9.48 0.39 -1.28
C ILE A 26 -8.69 1.66 -1.59
N ALA A 27 -8.23 1.82 -2.82
CA ALA A 27 -7.48 3.01 -3.22
C ALA A 27 -8.30 4.27 -2.99
N LYS A 28 -9.59 4.25 -3.33
CA LYS A 28 -10.47 5.38 -3.10
C LYS A 28 -10.66 5.68 -1.62
N GLN A 29 -10.83 4.64 -0.80
CA GLN A 29 -10.98 4.81 0.64
C GLN A 29 -9.72 5.43 1.25
N LEU A 30 -8.56 4.94 0.87
CA LEU A 30 -7.29 5.44 1.38
C LEU A 30 -7.00 6.85 0.90
N ALA A 31 -7.29 7.15 -0.36
CA ALA A 31 -7.12 8.50 -0.89
C ALA A 31 -7.98 9.50 -0.12
N LYS A 32 -9.21 9.12 0.22
CA LYS A 32 -10.09 9.96 1.01
C LYS A 32 -9.56 10.16 2.44
N ALA A 33 -9.10 9.08 3.06
CA ALA A 33 -8.59 9.14 4.43
C ALA A 33 -7.30 9.97 4.53
N LEU A 34 -6.49 9.97 3.48
CA LEU A 34 -5.17 10.61 3.49
C LEU A 34 -5.12 11.91 2.69
N LYS A 35 -6.26 12.45 2.30
CA LYS A 35 -6.30 13.63 1.41
C LYS A 35 -5.58 14.84 1.98
N ASP A 36 -5.52 14.98 3.30
CA ASP A 36 -4.87 16.12 3.95
C ASP A 36 -3.39 15.88 4.23
N HIS A 37 -2.86 14.72 3.83
CA HIS A 37 -1.49 14.33 4.12
C HIS A 37 -0.58 14.30 2.90
N ASP A 38 -1.06 14.80 1.77
CA ASP A 38 -0.28 14.95 0.54
C ASP A 38 0.29 13.61 0.04
N VAL A 39 -0.53 12.56 0.12
CA VAL A 39 -0.17 11.22 -0.32
C VAL A 39 -0.96 10.88 -1.59
N VAL A 40 -0.25 10.47 -2.63
CA VAL A 40 -0.88 9.99 -3.86
C VAL A 40 -1.18 8.50 -3.67
N VAL A 41 -2.45 8.11 -3.77
CA VAL A 41 -2.88 6.72 -3.65
C VAL A 41 -3.37 6.24 -4.99
N THR A 42 -2.74 5.17 -5.50
CA THR A 42 -3.10 4.57 -6.78
C THR A 42 -3.18 3.05 -6.63
N HIS A 43 -3.60 2.37 -7.69
CA HIS A 43 -3.56 0.92 -7.76
C HIS A 43 -2.86 0.51 -9.04
N SER A 44 -2.27 -0.68 -9.03
CA SER A 44 -1.48 -1.17 -10.17
C SER A 44 -1.41 -2.69 -10.15
N PRO A 45 -1.38 -3.36 -11.30
CA PRO A 45 -1.04 -4.78 -11.34
C PRO A 45 0.36 -5.00 -10.77
N VAL A 46 0.58 -6.17 -10.16
CA VAL A 46 1.87 -6.49 -9.54
C VAL A 46 3.02 -6.34 -10.52
N ASN A 47 2.84 -6.73 -11.77
CA ASN A 47 3.90 -6.66 -12.77
C ASN A 47 4.23 -5.26 -13.26
N GLN A 48 3.50 -4.25 -12.81
CA GLN A 48 3.75 -2.85 -13.16
C GLN A 48 4.12 -1.99 -11.96
N LEU A 49 4.37 -2.60 -10.80
CA LEU A 49 4.69 -1.85 -9.59
C LEU A 49 5.94 -0.98 -9.74
N GLU A 50 6.96 -1.47 -10.42
CA GLU A 50 8.18 -0.68 -10.62
C GLU A 50 7.92 0.62 -11.35
N ASP A 51 7.01 0.59 -12.34
CA ASP A 51 6.68 1.78 -13.13
C ASP A 51 5.96 2.83 -12.31
N GLU A 52 5.27 2.42 -11.24
CA GLU A 52 4.57 3.34 -10.35
C GLU A 52 5.49 4.00 -9.34
N ASN A 53 6.68 3.46 -9.14
CA ASN A 53 7.68 3.99 -8.21
C ASN A 53 7.10 4.25 -6.81
N PRO A 54 6.52 3.24 -6.16
CA PRO A 54 5.86 3.44 -4.87
C PRO A 54 6.84 3.60 -3.72
N ASP A 55 6.43 4.37 -2.72
CA ASP A 55 7.13 4.42 -1.43
C ASP A 55 6.66 3.31 -0.51
N LEU A 56 5.42 2.88 -0.68
CA LEU A 56 4.80 1.84 0.12
C LEU A 56 3.80 1.08 -0.74
N VAL A 57 3.79 -0.24 -0.60
CA VAL A 57 2.87 -1.11 -1.33
C VAL A 57 1.95 -1.80 -0.35
N LEU A 58 0.65 -1.81 -0.64
CA LEU A 58 -0.34 -2.61 0.05
C LEU A 58 -0.86 -3.67 -0.91
N CYS A 59 -1.03 -4.89 -0.44
CA CYS A 59 -1.60 -5.94 -1.27
C CYS A 59 -2.30 -7.00 -0.42
N HIS A 60 -3.23 -7.71 -1.06
CA HIS A 60 -3.85 -8.86 -0.43
C HIS A 60 -2.82 -9.96 -0.22
N ARG A 61 -3.00 -10.76 0.84
CA ARG A 61 -2.03 -11.79 1.22
C ARG A 61 -1.67 -12.73 0.07
N GLY A 62 -2.60 -13.04 -0.80
CA GLY A 62 -2.35 -13.89 -1.95
C GLY A 62 -1.33 -13.34 -2.94
N LEU A 63 -1.07 -12.04 -2.91
CA LEU A 63 -0.12 -11.38 -3.81
C LEU A 63 1.15 -10.93 -3.10
N GLY A 64 1.24 -11.12 -1.79
CA GLY A 64 2.33 -10.57 -0.98
C GLY A 64 3.71 -10.99 -1.47
N GLN A 65 3.90 -12.27 -1.74
CA GLN A 65 5.19 -12.77 -2.17
C GLN A 65 5.59 -12.20 -3.53
N ARG A 66 4.65 -12.15 -4.46
CA ARG A 66 4.91 -11.58 -5.79
C ARG A 66 5.25 -10.09 -5.71
N ALA A 67 4.54 -9.35 -4.87
CA ALA A 67 4.80 -7.93 -4.70
C ALA A 67 6.18 -7.69 -4.07
N LYS A 68 6.57 -8.50 -3.09
CA LYS A 68 7.88 -8.39 -2.46
C LYS A 68 9.00 -8.72 -3.44
N GLN A 69 8.80 -9.69 -4.31
CA GLN A 69 9.78 -10.02 -5.35
C GLN A 69 9.90 -8.90 -6.38
N ALA A 70 8.79 -8.26 -6.73
CA ALA A 70 8.80 -7.15 -7.68
C ALA A 70 9.46 -5.91 -7.09
N MET A 71 9.30 -5.68 -5.77
CA MET A 71 9.79 -4.48 -5.10
C MET A 71 10.59 -4.84 -3.86
N PRO A 72 11.80 -5.44 -4.03
CA PRO A 72 12.56 -5.93 -2.89
C PRO A 72 13.06 -4.84 -1.93
N ASN A 73 13.13 -3.61 -2.38
CA ASN A 73 13.62 -2.49 -1.59
C ASN A 73 12.52 -1.57 -1.09
N THR A 74 11.26 -1.94 -1.30
CA THR A 74 10.11 -1.13 -0.90
C THR A 74 9.30 -1.91 0.13
N PRO A 75 8.84 -1.27 1.23
CA PRO A 75 7.99 -1.98 2.18
C PRO A 75 6.69 -2.44 1.53
N VAL A 76 6.33 -3.70 1.77
CA VAL A 76 5.08 -4.30 1.28
C VAL A 76 4.30 -4.77 2.48
N VAL A 77 3.13 -4.19 2.71
CA VAL A 77 2.25 -4.59 3.81
C VAL A 77 1.10 -5.42 3.24
N VAL A 78 0.89 -6.56 3.85
CA VAL A 78 -0.10 -7.54 3.41
C VAL A 78 -1.35 -7.42 4.27
N PHE A 79 -2.51 -7.41 3.65
CA PHE A 79 -3.79 -7.44 4.37
C PHE A 79 -4.60 -8.66 3.95
N ASP A 80 -5.57 -9.03 4.79
CA ASP A 80 -6.38 -10.23 4.56
C ASP A 80 -7.80 -9.90 4.09
N MET A 81 -8.32 -8.74 4.45
CA MET A 81 -9.70 -8.36 4.15
C MET A 81 -9.73 -7.03 3.40
N PHE A 82 -10.58 -6.93 2.38
CA PHE A 82 -10.72 -5.69 1.64
C PHE A 82 -11.54 -4.64 2.40
N LEU A 83 -12.30 -5.04 3.38
CA LEU A 83 -13.07 -4.13 4.23
C LEU A 83 -12.74 -4.38 5.68
N GLY A 84 -12.41 -3.31 6.40
CA GLY A 84 -12.24 -3.38 7.84
C GLY A 84 -10.98 -4.07 8.33
N ASP A 85 -9.98 -4.26 7.48
CA ASP A 85 -8.76 -4.92 7.90
C ASP A 85 -7.96 -3.99 8.83
N PRO A 86 -7.60 -4.46 10.05
CA PRO A 86 -6.84 -3.63 10.99
C PRO A 86 -5.46 -3.22 10.47
N ARG A 87 -4.86 -3.99 9.56
CA ARG A 87 -3.56 -3.63 8.98
C ARG A 87 -3.65 -2.43 8.07
N ILE A 88 -4.73 -2.32 7.31
CA ILE A 88 -4.97 -1.14 6.47
C ILE A 88 -5.14 0.08 7.37
N GLN A 89 -5.91 -0.04 8.44
CA GLN A 89 -6.09 1.05 9.38
C GLN A 89 -4.77 1.43 10.07
N SER A 90 -3.94 0.45 10.40
CA SER A 90 -2.63 0.71 10.99
C SER A 90 -1.73 1.50 10.07
N VAL A 91 -1.76 1.19 8.77
CA VAL A 91 -0.97 1.94 7.78
C VAL A 91 -1.46 3.38 7.69
N VAL A 92 -2.78 3.58 7.66
CA VAL A 92 -3.34 4.94 7.63
C VAL A 92 -2.89 5.72 8.86
N ASN A 93 -3.01 5.12 10.04
CA ASN A 93 -2.62 5.79 11.29
C ASN A 93 -1.13 6.13 11.29
N ALA A 94 -0.28 5.21 10.82
CA ALA A 94 1.16 5.44 10.78
C ALA A 94 1.52 6.58 9.84
N ILE A 95 0.83 6.70 8.71
CA ILE A 95 1.06 7.82 7.78
C ILE A 95 0.62 9.13 8.41
N MET A 96 -0.55 9.14 9.07
CA MET A 96 -1.07 10.35 9.70
C MET A 96 -0.21 10.82 10.87
N GLU A 97 0.39 9.89 11.62
CA GLU A 97 1.16 10.20 12.82
C GLU A 97 2.67 10.18 12.58
N GLY A 98 3.12 9.82 11.39
CA GLY A 98 4.54 9.77 11.06
C GLY A 98 5.27 8.59 11.68
N GLU A 99 4.59 7.51 11.98
CA GLU A 99 5.17 6.33 12.59
C GLU A 99 5.84 5.42 11.56
N LEU A 100 6.71 4.53 12.03
CA LEU A 100 7.42 3.60 11.17
C LEU A 100 6.50 2.51 10.64
N ILE A 101 6.59 2.25 9.34
CA ILE A 101 5.86 1.18 8.67
C ILE A 101 6.87 0.16 8.18
N SER A 102 6.73 -1.07 8.59
CA SER A 102 7.64 -2.15 8.22
C SER A 102 6.99 -3.16 7.31
N ASP A 103 7.84 -3.82 6.53
CA ASP A 103 7.47 -4.94 5.69
C ASP A 103 6.82 -6.05 6.53
N GLU A 104 5.79 -6.70 6.00
CA GLU A 104 5.07 -7.77 6.70
C GLU A 104 5.26 -9.12 6.02
#